data_619a3c31c0cff959da05d31756a27c33
#
_entry.id   619a3c31c0cff959da05d31756a27c33
#
_cell.length_a   1.000
_cell.length_b   1.000
_cell.length_c   1.000
_cell.angle_alpha   90.00
_cell.angle_beta   90.00
_cell.angle_gamma   90.00
#
_symmetry.space_group_name_H-M   'P 1'
#
loop_
_entity.id
_entity.type
_entity.pdbx_description
1 polymer ?
#
loop_
_entity_poly.entity_id
_entity_poly.type
_entity_poly.pdbx_seq_one_letter_code
_entity_poly.pdbx_strand_id
1 'polypeptide(L)'
;KLTLVATDGRRMALCDTDVESATGDGQGILPAKTVSELRKLTPLEGEVKIYWEGKKALFRMDGPAGAEVVLISKLMEGVYPNYKQVVPVELKHTMTLSREEFLHALARAQLMTSERSHVVKLVFGQNQLTISAKSMEVGEAQETLVMNHEGPELSISFNPTFLVEPLKTLDDGEVFLEMNDEFSPALLRAKENAQFVVMPMRSSD
;
A
#
# COMPACT_ATOMS: atom_id res chain seq x y z
N LYS A 1 -17.73 -8.07 8.36
CA LYS A 1 -16.57 -7.61 7.59
C LYS A 1 -15.62 -6.84 8.49
N LEU A 2 -14.32 -7.09 8.40
CA LEU A 2 -13.28 -6.33 9.07
C LEU A 2 -12.55 -5.47 8.04
N THR A 3 -12.42 -4.19 8.33
CA THR A 3 -11.64 -3.23 7.50
C THR A 3 -10.44 -2.75 8.30
N LEU A 4 -9.26 -2.89 7.75
CA LEU A 4 -8.02 -2.35 8.30
C LEU A 4 -7.55 -1.18 7.42
N VAL A 5 -7.24 -0.05 8.05
CA VAL A 5 -6.76 1.15 7.36
C VAL A 5 -5.53 1.70 8.08
N ALA A 6 -4.50 2.04 7.32
CA ALA A 6 -3.32 2.72 7.82
C ALA A 6 -2.91 3.85 6.89
N THR A 7 -2.51 4.99 7.44
CA THR A 7 -2.05 6.15 6.65
C THR A 7 -0.99 6.96 7.40
N ASP A 8 -0.10 7.59 6.64
CA ASP A 8 0.88 8.57 7.12
C ASP A 8 0.66 9.99 6.53
N GLY A 9 -0.51 10.19 5.87
CA GLY A 9 -0.87 11.44 5.21
C GLY A 9 -0.31 11.60 3.79
N ARG A 10 0.55 10.71 3.32
CA ARG A 10 1.11 10.69 1.96
C ARG A 10 0.75 9.43 1.19
N ARG A 11 0.41 8.38 1.90
CA ARG A 11 -0.05 7.10 1.38
C ARG A 11 -1.05 6.49 2.34
N MET A 12 -1.85 5.57 1.85
CA MET A 12 -2.81 4.84 2.64
C MET A 12 -2.88 3.40 2.16
N ALA A 13 -2.97 2.48 3.11
CA ALA A 13 -3.30 1.09 2.85
C ALA A 13 -4.67 0.79 3.43
N LEU A 14 -5.50 0.11 2.67
CA LEU A 14 -6.82 -0.36 3.05
C LEU A 14 -6.92 -1.84 2.68
N CYS A 15 -7.38 -2.65 3.61
CA CYS A 15 -7.67 -4.05 3.39
C CYS A 15 -8.99 -4.42 4.04
N ASP A 16 -9.82 -5.07 3.27
CA ASP A 16 -11.11 -5.62 3.71
C ASP A 16 -11.03 -7.13 3.75
N THR A 17 -11.53 -7.74 4.82
CA THR A 17 -11.67 -9.20 4.90
C THR A 17 -13.02 -9.58 5.48
N ASP A 18 -13.56 -10.69 5.02
CA ASP A 18 -14.75 -11.27 5.63
C ASP A 18 -14.37 -11.95 6.94
N VAL A 19 -15.26 -11.88 7.92
CA VAL A 19 -15.09 -12.56 9.20
C VAL A 19 -16.17 -13.62 9.35
N GLU A 20 -15.82 -14.77 9.92
CA GLU A 20 -16.75 -15.88 10.08
C GLU A 20 -17.95 -15.51 10.96
N SER A 21 -17.70 -14.75 12.03
CA SER A 21 -18.73 -14.23 12.91
C SER A 21 -18.36 -12.88 13.47
N ALA A 22 -19.35 -12.00 13.62
CA ALA A 22 -19.18 -10.72 14.29
C ALA A 22 -20.42 -10.41 15.13
N THR A 23 -20.22 -9.94 16.36
CA THR A 23 -21.28 -9.44 17.22
C THR A 23 -21.05 -7.96 17.48
N GLY A 24 -21.98 -7.11 17.01
CA GLY A 24 -21.90 -5.66 17.14
C GLY A 24 -20.97 -4.98 16.14
N ASP A 25 -20.91 -3.67 16.25
CA ASP A 25 -20.03 -2.79 15.49
C ASP A 25 -18.98 -2.20 16.41
N GLY A 26 -17.75 -2.07 15.92
CA GLY A 26 -16.66 -1.47 16.67
C GLY A 26 -15.63 -0.84 15.73
N GLN A 27 -15.05 0.26 16.20
CA GLN A 27 -13.89 0.86 15.55
C GLN A 27 -12.90 1.32 16.61
N GLY A 28 -11.64 1.31 16.27
CA GLY A 28 -10.60 1.75 17.19
C GLY A 28 -9.29 2.02 16.48
N ILE A 29 -8.48 2.89 17.07
CA ILE A 29 -7.17 3.22 16.55
C ILE A 29 -6.13 2.41 17.32
N LEU A 30 -5.48 1.48 16.63
CA LEU A 30 -4.40 0.67 17.20
C LEU A 30 -3.06 1.40 17.09
N PRO A 31 -2.22 1.38 18.14
CA PRO A 31 -0.84 1.81 18.02
C PRO A 31 -0.08 0.97 16.99
N ALA A 32 0.79 1.61 16.19
CA ALA A 32 1.63 0.90 15.20
C ALA A 32 2.46 -0.24 15.83
N LYS A 33 2.92 -0.06 17.08
CA LYS A 33 3.61 -1.11 17.84
C LYS A 33 2.75 -2.35 18.03
N THR A 34 1.47 -2.17 18.37
CA THR A 34 0.53 -3.30 18.51
C THR A 34 0.37 -4.06 17.21
N VAL A 35 0.21 -3.35 16.08
CA VAL A 35 0.11 -3.97 14.75
C VAL A 35 1.40 -4.73 14.40
N SER A 36 2.56 -4.15 14.71
CA SER A 36 3.85 -4.82 14.50
C SER A 36 4.00 -6.11 15.32
N GLU A 37 3.53 -6.13 16.56
CA GLU A 37 3.56 -7.34 17.39
C GLU A 37 2.52 -8.37 16.92
N LEU A 38 1.31 -7.92 16.55
CA LEU A 38 0.29 -8.80 15.97
C LEU A 38 0.85 -9.53 14.75
N ARG A 39 1.50 -8.81 13.82
CA ARG A 39 2.09 -9.41 12.62
C ARG A 39 3.09 -10.52 12.93
N LYS A 40 3.84 -10.42 14.03
CA LYS A 40 4.82 -11.44 14.46
C LYS A 40 4.14 -12.64 15.12
N LEU A 41 3.04 -12.40 15.82
CA LEU A 41 2.36 -13.40 16.63
C LEU A 41 1.28 -14.16 15.84
N THR A 42 0.70 -13.51 14.82
CA THR A 42 -0.35 -14.13 14.00
C THR A 42 0.23 -15.30 13.21
N PRO A 43 -0.30 -16.51 13.37
CA PRO A 43 0.11 -17.66 12.61
C PRO A 43 -0.28 -17.53 11.13
N LEU A 44 0.38 -18.27 10.25
CA LEU A 44 0.05 -18.31 8.82
C LEU A 44 -1.32 -18.97 8.57
N GLU A 45 -1.72 -19.88 9.45
CA GLU A 45 -3.00 -20.59 9.41
C GLU A 45 -3.66 -20.53 10.78
N GLY A 46 -4.99 -20.47 10.82
CA GLY A 46 -5.78 -20.45 12.04
C GLY A 46 -6.64 -19.21 12.20
N GLU A 47 -7.22 -19.07 13.37
CA GLU A 47 -8.12 -17.98 13.74
C GLU A 47 -7.47 -16.92 14.62
N VAL A 48 -7.85 -15.66 14.39
CA VAL A 48 -7.60 -14.55 15.32
C VAL A 48 -8.94 -14.01 15.79
N LYS A 49 -9.22 -14.17 17.09
CA LYS A 49 -10.41 -13.61 17.72
C LYS A 49 -10.12 -12.21 18.24
N ILE A 50 -10.91 -11.24 17.82
CA ILE A 50 -10.72 -9.84 18.15
C ILE A 50 -11.89 -9.38 19.04
N TYR A 51 -11.57 -8.82 20.20
CA TYR A 51 -12.54 -8.28 21.15
C TYR A 51 -12.23 -6.82 21.42
N TRP A 52 -13.28 -6.01 21.46
CA TRP A 52 -13.23 -4.61 21.82
C TRP A 52 -13.97 -4.40 23.13
N GLU A 53 -13.31 -3.85 24.12
CA GLU A 53 -13.94 -3.50 25.39
C GLU A 53 -13.48 -2.12 25.85
N GLY A 54 -14.37 -1.14 25.80
CA GLY A 54 -14.06 0.24 26.16
C GLY A 54 -12.89 0.80 25.32
N LYS A 55 -11.79 1.11 25.99
CA LYS A 55 -10.56 1.66 25.35
C LYS A 55 -9.49 0.60 25.11
N LYS A 56 -9.85 -0.67 25.07
CA LYS A 56 -8.91 -1.78 24.87
C LYS A 56 -9.35 -2.66 23.72
N ALA A 57 -8.37 -3.22 23.01
CA ALA A 57 -8.53 -4.33 22.09
C ALA A 57 -7.79 -5.55 22.63
N LEU A 58 -8.40 -6.72 22.52
CA LEU A 58 -7.82 -8.00 22.88
C LEU A 58 -7.81 -8.90 21.64
N PHE A 59 -6.68 -9.48 21.35
CA PHE A 59 -6.46 -10.42 20.27
C PHE A 59 -6.09 -11.77 20.87
N ARG A 60 -6.83 -12.80 20.51
CA ARG A 60 -6.61 -14.16 20.96
C ARG A 60 -6.36 -15.05 19.76
N MET A 61 -5.31 -15.84 19.79
CA MET A 61 -4.89 -16.70 18.69
C MET A 61 -4.16 -17.93 19.21
N ASP A 62 -4.09 -18.94 18.39
CA ASP A 62 -3.31 -20.13 18.69
C ASP A 62 -1.81 -19.83 18.52
N GLY A 63 -1.04 -20.24 19.50
CA GLY A 63 0.41 -20.12 19.50
C GLY A 63 1.13 -21.46 19.28
N PRO A 64 2.45 -21.46 19.32
CA PRO A 64 3.26 -22.67 19.16
C PRO A 64 2.90 -23.75 20.19
N ALA A 65 2.94 -25.01 19.77
CA ALA A 65 2.69 -26.20 20.61
C ALA A 65 1.32 -26.22 21.29
N GLY A 66 0.30 -25.60 20.71
CA GLY A 66 -1.07 -25.55 21.26
C GLY A 66 -1.24 -24.58 22.44
N ALA A 67 -0.28 -23.68 22.66
CA ALA A 67 -0.42 -22.61 23.62
C ALA A 67 -1.39 -21.55 23.11
N GLU A 68 -2.13 -20.91 24.00
CA GLU A 68 -2.94 -19.74 23.67
C GLU A 68 -2.10 -18.48 23.81
N VAL A 69 -2.12 -17.62 22.79
CA VAL A 69 -1.50 -16.29 22.83
C VAL A 69 -2.60 -15.23 22.95
N VAL A 70 -2.45 -14.37 23.93
CA VAL A 70 -3.36 -13.24 24.14
C VAL A 70 -2.56 -11.95 24.14
N LEU A 71 -2.87 -11.06 23.19
CA LEU A 71 -2.32 -9.72 23.12
C LEU A 71 -3.39 -8.70 23.51
N ILE A 72 -3.09 -7.86 24.48
CA ILE A 72 -3.99 -6.79 24.93
C ILE A 72 -3.34 -5.45 24.60
N SER A 73 -4.08 -4.57 23.93
CA SER A 73 -3.63 -3.23 23.58
C SER A 73 -4.61 -2.17 24.07
N LYS A 74 -4.08 -1.06 24.56
CA LYS A 74 -4.87 0.15 24.73
C LYS A 74 -5.05 0.81 23.36
N LEU A 75 -6.29 1.24 23.08
CA LEU A 75 -6.60 2.03 21.89
C LEU A 75 -6.08 3.46 22.03
N MET A 76 -5.68 4.05 20.93
CA MET A 76 -5.32 5.47 20.88
C MET A 76 -6.60 6.32 20.94
N GLU A 77 -6.52 7.44 21.65
CA GLU A 77 -7.58 8.43 21.66
C GLU A 77 -7.48 9.33 20.44
N GLY A 78 -8.62 9.70 19.88
CA GLY A 78 -8.69 10.57 18.71
C GLY A 78 -9.75 10.15 17.70
N VAL A 79 -9.88 10.95 16.66
CA VAL A 79 -10.75 10.65 15.50
C VAL A 79 -9.87 10.26 14.34
N TYR A 80 -10.09 9.06 13.80
CA TYR A 80 -9.38 8.63 12.60
C TYR A 80 -9.87 9.47 11.40
N PRO A 81 -8.96 9.88 10.49
CA PRO A 81 -9.35 10.64 9.31
C PRO A 81 -10.41 9.92 8.47
N ASN A 82 -11.26 10.68 7.78
CA ASN A 82 -12.23 10.11 6.87
C ASN A 82 -11.55 9.57 5.61
N TYR A 83 -11.00 8.38 5.70
CA TYR A 83 -10.23 7.72 4.65
C TYR A 83 -11.05 7.46 3.37
N LYS A 84 -12.37 7.32 3.48
CA LYS A 84 -13.25 7.09 2.32
C LYS A 84 -13.24 8.25 1.32
N GLN A 85 -12.92 9.46 1.77
CA GLN A 85 -12.79 10.63 0.90
C GLN A 85 -11.47 10.68 0.13
N VAL A 86 -10.48 9.90 0.57
CA VAL A 86 -9.13 9.86 -0.04
C VAL A 86 -9.04 8.80 -1.14
N VAL A 87 -9.84 7.74 -1.03
CA VAL A 87 -9.89 6.68 -2.07
C VAL A 87 -10.55 7.26 -3.32
N PRO A 88 -9.86 7.31 -4.47
CA PRO A 88 -10.46 7.78 -5.72
C PRO A 88 -11.64 6.89 -6.11
N VAL A 89 -12.76 7.51 -6.46
CA VAL A 89 -14.00 6.79 -6.82
C VAL A 89 -14.07 6.56 -8.33
N GLU A 90 -13.66 7.56 -9.11
CA GLU A 90 -13.65 7.49 -10.57
C GLU A 90 -12.21 7.59 -11.05
N LEU A 91 -11.74 6.57 -11.76
CA LEU A 91 -10.39 6.47 -12.29
C LEU A 91 -10.47 6.33 -13.80
N LYS A 92 -9.78 7.25 -14.52
CA LYS A 92 -9.84 7.35 -15.99
C LYS A 92 -8.88 6.39 -16.69
N HIS A 93 -7.75 6.12 -16.04
CA HIS A 93 -6.68 5.33 -16.62
C HIS A 93 -6.33 4.18 -15.69
N THR A 94 -6.29 2.97 -16.26
CA THR A 94 -5.90 1.75 -15.56
C THR A 94 -4.74 1.11 -16.30
N MET A 95 -3.60 0.97 -15.62
CA MET A 95 -2.40 0.32 -16.13
C MET A 95 -2.26 -1.05 -15.49
N THR A 96 -2.26 -2.10 -16.30
CA THR A 96 -1.99 -3.47 -15.84
C THR A 96 -0.49 -3.74 -15.96
N LEU A 97 0.13 -4.13 -14.87
CA LEU A 97 1.58 -4.34 -14.77
C LEU A 97 1.88 -5.71 -14.17
N SER A 98 2.95 -6.36 -14.64
CA SER A 98 3.55 -7.48 -13.94
C SER A 98 4.10 -7.01 -12.60
N ARG A 99 3.59 -7.55 -11.48
CA ARG A 99 4.00 -7.16 -10.13
C ARG A 99 5.52 -7.30 -9.94
N GLU A 100 6.07 -8.44 -10.37
CA GLU A 100 7.47 -8.76 -10.16
C GLU A 100 8.39 -7.85 -10.99
N GLU A 101 8.09 -7.66 -12.27
CA GLU A 101 8.88 -6.79 -13.15
C GLU A 101 8.83 -5.33 -12.67
N PHE A 102 7.64 -4.85 -12.29
CA PHE A 102 7.46 -3.50 -11.78
C PHE A 102 8.19 -3.28 -10.46
N LEU A 103 8.09 -4.25 -9.52
CA LEU A 103 8.84 -4.21 -8.25
C LEU A 103 10.34 -4.15 -8.49
N HIS A 104 10.87 -4.99 -9.34
CA HIS A 104 12.31 -5.05 -9.61
C HIS A 104 12.83 -3.78 -10.30
N ALA A 105 12.09 -3.25 -11.28
CA ALA A 105 12.45 -2.01 -11.97
C ALA A 105 12.42 -0.80 -11.01
N LEU A 106 11.38 -0.67 -10.18
CA LEU A 106 11.32 0.36 -9.16
C LEU A 106 12.46 0.24 -8.13
N ALA A 107 12.77 -0.98 -7.69
CA ALA A 107 13.85 -1.21 -6.74
C ALA A 107 15.23 -0.82 -7.31
N ARG A 108 15.49 -1.08 -8.61
CA ARG A 108 16.72 -0.62 -9.27
C ARG A 108 16.74 0.89 -9.44
N ALA A 109 15.66 1.50 -9.91
CA ALA A 109 15.56 2.95 -10.05
C ALA A 109 15.73 3.68 -8.69
N GLN A 110 15.20 3.10 -7.62
CA GLN A 110 15.33 3.63 -6.27
C GLN A 110 16.80 3.79 -5.82
N LEU A 111 17.72 2.94 -6.30
CA LEU A 111 19.14 3.04 -5.97
C LEU A 111 19.78 4.35 -6.47
N MET A 112 19.20 4.98 -7.49
CA MET A 112 19.64 6.25 -8.06
C MET A 112 18.91 7.46 -7.47
N THR A 113 18.17 7.28 -6.39
CA THR A 113 17.57 8.38 -5.62
C THR A 113 18.48 8.76 -4.44
N SER A 114 18.46 10.03 -4.03
CA SER A 114 19.17 10.51 -2.83
C SER A 114 18.18 10.83 -1.71
N GLU A 115 18.68 11.06 -0.48
CA GLU A 115 17.84 11.49 0.65
C GLU A 115 17.09 12.81 0.38
N ARG A 116 17.58 13.62 -0.55
CA ARG A 116 16.96 14.89 -0.95
C ARG A 116 15.97 14.72 -2.10
N SER A 117 16.16 13.70 -2.93
CA SER A 117 15.35 13.45 -4.13
C SER A 117 14.88 12.00 -4.16
N HIS A 118 13.95 11.66 -3.24
CA HIS A 118 13.25 10.38 -3.25
C HIS A 118 12.14 10.38 -4.29
N VAL A 119 12.50 10.56 -5.57
CA VAL A 119 11.52 10.66 -6.65
C VAL A 119 11.89 9.70 -7.78
N VAL A 120 10.92 8.94 -8.25
CA VAL A 120 10.93 8.23 -9.52
C VAL A 120 9.82 8.79 -10.40
N LYS A 121 10.11 8.99 -11.68
CA LYS A 121 9.14 9.40 -12.68
C LYS A 121 8.72 8.19 -13.49
N LEU A 122 7.42 7.99 -13.60
CA LEU A 122 6.77 6.98 -14.41
C LEU A 122 6.18 7.66 -15.64
N VAL A 123 6.54 7.21 -16.85
CA VAL A 123 5.98 7.68 -18.11
C VAL A 123 5.34 6.49 -18.81
N PHE A 124 4.02 6.53 -18.91
CA PHE A 124 3.22 5.54 -19.62
C PHE A 124 3.04 5.99 -21.05
N GLY A 125 3.83 5.42 -21.95
CA GLY A 125 3.76 5.63 -23.38
C GLY A 125 3.05 4.48 -24.10
N GLN A 126 3.08 4.51 -25.43
CA GLN A 126 2.46 3.46 -26.25
C GLN A 126 3.17 2.12 -26.01
N ASN A 127 2.47 1.17 -25.40
CA ASN A 127 2.93 -0.19 -25.08
C ASN A 127 4.17 -0.29 -24.19
N GLN A 128 4.51 0.77 -23.47
CA GLN A 128 5.66 0.76 -22.57
C GLN A 128 5.48 1.67 -21.36
N LEU A 129 6.10 1.27 -20.26
CA LEU A 129 6.32 2.09 -19.08
C LEU A 129 7.82 2.40 -18.97
N THR A 130 8.16 3.68 -18.94
CA THR A 130 9.51 4.14 -18.63
C THR A 130 9.55 4.60 -17.18
N ILE A 131 10.47 4.06 -16.40
CA ILE A 131 10.72 4.42 -15.00
C ILE A 131 12.09 5.10 -14.96
N SER A 132 12.14 6.34 -14.52
CA SER A 132 13.40 7.08 -14.43
C SER A 132 13.61 7.67 -13.03
N ALA A 133 14.86 7.68 -12.61
CA ALA A 133 15.32 8.36 -11.40
C ALA A 133 16.58 9.16 -11.73
N LYS A 134 16.70 10.35 -11.18
CA LYS A 134 17.85 11.21 -11.38
C LYS A 134 18.25 11.90 -10.07
N SER A 135 19.50 11.80 -9.74
CA SER A 135 20.12 12.50 -8.61
C SER A 135 21.48 13.04 -9.01
N MET A 136 21.75 14.29 -8.70
CA MET A 136 23.07 14.90 -8.95
C MET A 136 24.18 14.24 -8.14
N GLU A 137 23.84 13.60 -7.02
CA GLU A 137 24.81 13.00 -6.09
C GLU A 137 25.13 11.55 -6.46
N VAL A 138 24.14 10.79 -7.00
CA VAL A 138 24.24 9.35 -7.22
C VAL A 138 24.34 9.00 -8.70
N GLY A 139 23.59 9.70 -9.55
CA GLY A 139 23.52 9.43 -10.98
C GLY A 139 22.10 9.33 -11.51
N GLU A 140 21.92 8.63 -12.62
CA GLU A 140 20.62 8.42 -13.25
C GLU A 140 20.40 6.96 -13.62
N ALA A 141 19.13 6.54 -13.58
CA ALA A 141 18.68 5.25 -14.06
C ALA A 141 17.43 5.42 -14.91
N GLN A 142 17.33 4.56 -15.91
CA GLN A 142 16.12 4.43 -16.71
C GLN A 142 15.86 2.96 -16.97
N GLU A 143 14.65 2.53 -16.64
CA GLU A 143 14.13 1.18 -16.85
C GLU A 143 12.94 1.27 -17.80
N THR A 144 12.76 0.27 -18.65
CA THR A 144 11.62 0.20 -19.57
C THR A 144 10.95 -1.16 -19.43
N LEU A 145 9.65 -1.16 -19.19
CA LEU A 145 8.81 -2.34 -19.10
C LEU A 145 7.83 -2.35 -20.27
N VAL A 146 7.61 -3.51 -20.84
CA VAL A 146 6.55 -3.70 -21.85
C VAL A 146 5.21 -3.82 -21.14
N MET A 147 4.21 -3.09 -21.60
CA MET A 147 2.86 -3.15 -21.12
C MET A 147 1.86 -2.79 -22.21
N ASN A 148 0.62 -3.24 -22.06
CA ASN A 148 -0.44 -2.83 -22.98
C ASN A 148 -1.02 -1.48 -22.53
N HIS A 149 -0.77 -0.44 -23.31
CA HIS A 149 -1.36 0.88 -23.11
C HIS A 149 -1.59 1.56 -24.48
N GLU A 150 -2.84 1.81 -24.78
CA GLU A 150 -3.28 2.48 -26.03
C GLU A 150 -3.77 3.93 -25.78
N GLY A 151 -3.66 4.40 -24.53
CA GLY A 151 -4.08 5.73 -24.12
C GLY A 151 -3.05 6.83 -24.47
N PRO A 152 -3.38 8.09 -24.11
CA PRO A 152 -2.42 9.18 -24.21
C PRO A 152 -1.23 8.94 -23.30
N GLU A 153 -0.10 9.54 -23.62
CA GLU A 153 1.06 9.54 -22.75
C GLU A 153 0.70 10.20 -21.40
N LEU A 154 1.00 9.51 -20.32
CA LEU A 154 0.80 9.98 -18.96
C LEU A 154 2.11 9.94 -18.20
N SER A 155 2.39 11.00 -17.46
CA SER A 155 3.58 11.12 -16.63
C SER A 155 3.19 11.42 -15.20
N ILE A 156 3.76 10.68 -14.25
CA ILE A 156 3.49 10.88 -12.82
C ILE A 156 4.74 10.54 -12.01
N SER A 157 4.96 11.25 -10.93
CA SER A 157 6.12 11.05 -10.07
C SER A 157 5.73 10.60 -8.67
N PHE A 158 6.50 9.66 -8.10
CA PHE A 158 6.25 9.11 -6.77
C PHE A 158 7.53 8.98 -5.95
N ASN A 159 7.36 8.89 -4.65
CA ASN A 159 8.37 8.28 -3.81
C ASN A 159 8.36 6.76 -4.10
N PRO A 160 9.48 6.18 -4.59
CA PRO A 160 9.52 4.77 -4.97
C PRO A 160 9.20 3.83 -3.81
N THR A 161 9.55 4.18 -2.58
CA THR A 161 9.25 3.38 -1.39
C THR A 161 7.75 3.15 -1.22
N PHE A 162 6.91 4.13 -1.59
CA PHE A 162 5.46 4.05 -1.45
C PHE A 162 4.81 3.08 -2.45
N LEU A 163 5.51 2.72 -3.51
CA LEU A 163 5.12 1.68 -4.47
C LEU A 163 5.79 0.34 -4.17
N VAL A 164 7.07 0.35 -3.82
CA VAL A 164 7.86 -0.87 -3.54
C VAL A 164 7.33 -1.63 -2.32
N GLU A 165 6.97 -0.94 -1.24
CA GLU A 165 6.48 -1.59 -0.02
C GLU A 165 5.16 -2.35 -0.24
N PRO A 166 4.11 -1.77 -0.85
CA PRO A 166 2.91 -2.52 -1.21
C PRO A 166 3.21 -3.73 -2.12
N LEU A 167 3.99 -3.53 -3.19
CA LEU A 167 4.33 -4.59 -4.13
C LEU A 167 5.02 -5.80 -3.49
N LYS A 168 5.76 -5.60 -2.40
CA LYS A 168 6.38 -6.68 -1.61
C LYS A 168 5.38 -7.46 -0.77
N THR A 169 4.22 -6.91 -0.47
CA THR A 169 3.20 -7.54 0.38
C THR A 169 2.11 -8.24 -0.43
N LEU A 170 2.04 -7.98 -1.73
CA LEU A 170 1.10 -8.62 -2.64
C LEU A 170 1.68 -9.91 -3.19
N ASP A 171 0.86 -10.95 -3.29
CA ASP A 171 1.23 -12.26 -3.84
C ASP A 171 0.75 -12.45 -5.28
N ASP A 172 -0.11 -11.56 -5.78
CA ASP A 172 -0.62 -11.60 -7.15
C ASP A 172 0.48 -11.39 -8.21
N GLY A 173 0.35 -12.05 -9.35
CA GLY A 173 1.24 -11.88 -10.49
C GLY A 173 1.05 -10.54 -11.24
N GLU A 174 -0.16 -9.96 -11.15
CA GLU A 174 -0.53 -8.70 -11.80
C GLU A 174 -1.01 -7.68 -10.77
N VAL A 175 -0.70 -6.42 -11.03
CA VAL A 175 -1.20 -5.28 -10.26
C VAL A 175 -1.77 -4.22 -11.20
N PHE A 176 -2.71 -3.45 -10.66
CA PHE A 176 -3.37 -2.36 -11.37
C PHE A 176 -2.96 -1.04 -10.73
N LEU A 177 -2.33 -0.18 -11.52
CA LEU A 177 -2.07 1.21 -11.13
C LEU A 177 -3.09 2.09 -11.86
N GLU A 178 -3.92 2.74 -11.08
CA GLU A 178 -5.07 3.52 -11.58
C GLU A 178 -4.90 4.99 -11.18
N MET A 179 -5.16 5.90 -12.11
CA MET A 179 -4.99 7.34 -11.88
C MET A 179 -5.87 8.18 -12.81
N ASN A 180 -6.00 9.45 -12.49
CA ASN A 180 -6.71 10.43 -13.30
C ASN A 180 -5.77 11.36 -14.06
N ASP A 181 -4.72 11.82 -13.39
CA ASP A 181 -3.76 12.81 -13.87
C ASP A 181 -2.47 12.74 -13.03
N GLU A 182 -1.53 13.62 -13.32
CA GLU A 182 -0.22 13.69 -12.66
C GLU A 182 -0.23 14.29 -11.24
N PHE A 183 -1.35 14.88 -10.81
CA PHE A 183 -1.48 15.60 -9.52
C PHE A 183 -2.40 14.90 -8.53
N SER A 184 -3.28 14.05 -9.02
CA SER A 184 -4.27 13.33 -8.21
C SER A 184 -3.67 12.06 -7.60
N PRO A 185 -4.19 11.61 -6.44
CA PRO A 185 -3.77 10.35 -5.86
C PRO A 185 -3.93 9.18 -6.84
N ALA A 186 -2.95 8.31 -6.90
CA ALA A 186 -3.04 7.05 -7.62
C ALA A 186 -3.48 5.93 -6.69
N LEU A 187 -4.18 4.95 -7.25
CA LEU A 187 -4.61 3.74 -6.57
C LEU A 187 -3.82 2.54 -7.14
N LEU A 188 -3.03 1.89 -6.29
CA LEU A 188 -2.41 0.61 -6.59
C LEU A 188 -3.25 -0.49 -5.93
N ARG A 189 -3.67 -1.48 -6.70
CA ARG A 189 -4.41 -2.63 -6.20
C ARG A 189 -4.01 -3.92 -6.91
N ALA A 190 -4.32 -5.04 -6.28
CA ALA A 190 -4.27 -6.37 -6.85
C ALA A 190 -5.69 -6.93 -6.99
N LYS A 191 -5.82 -8.19 -7.37
CA LYS A 191 -7.13 -8.89 -7.41
C LYS A 191 -7.73 -9.08 -6.01
N GLU A 192 -6.89 -9.12 -5.00
CA GLU A 192 -7.28 -9.22 -3.60
C GLU A 192 -7.87 -7.91 -3.05
N ASN A 193 -8.43 -8.00 -1.84
CA ASN A 193 -9.14 -6.88 -1.18
C ASN A 193 -8.21 -5.80 -0.62
N ALA A 194 -6.97 -5.74 -1.06
CA ALA A 194 -5.99 -4.74 -0.64
C ALA A 194 -5.89 -3.59 -1.66
N GLN A 195 -5.97 -2.37 -1.15
CA GLN A 195 -5.88 -1.13 -1.92
C GLN A 195 -4.85 -0.20 -1.28
N PHE A 196 -4.04 0.44 -2.11
CA PHE A 196 -3.01 1.38 -1.67
C PHE A 196 -3.17 2.68 -2.42
N VAL A 197 -3.48 3.74 -1.71
CA VAL A 197 -3.52 5.10 -2.26
C VAL A 197 -2.16 5.74 -2.07
N VAL A 198 -1.61 6.30 -3.13
CA VAL A 198 -0.28 6.94 -3.11
C VAL A 198 -0.40 8.34 -3.67
N MET A 199 0.04 9.32 -2.87
CA MET A 199 0.09 10.72 -3.30
C MET A 199 1.27 10.91 -4.25
N PRO A 200 1.06 11.58 -5.41
CA PRO A 200 2.14 11.90 -6.31
C PRO A 200 3.05 12.98 -5.71
N MET A 201 4.27 13.01 -6.19
CA MET A 201 5.24 14.06 -5.88
C MET A 201 5.33 15.03 -7.04
N ARG A 202 5.49 16.32 -6.74
CA ARG A 202 5.82 17.30 -7.77
C ARG A 202 7.27 17.09 -8.19
N SER A 203 7.51 16.79 -9.46
CA SER A 203 8.87 16.88 -9.99
C SER A 203 9.23 18.35 -10.12
N SER A 204 10.33 18.77 -9.49
CA SER A 204 10.98 20.03 -9.86
C SER A 204 11.78 19.70 -11.11
N ASP A 205 11.31 20.14 -12.26
CA ASP A 205 12.10 20.17 -13.50
C ASP A 205 13.29 21.11 -13.34
#